data_fe1e67abf61c55faf9861c4d6fe43da9
#
_entry.id   fe1e67abf61c55faf9861c4d6fe43da9
#
_cell.length_a   1.000
_cell.length_b   1.000
_cell.length_c   1.000
_cell.angle_alpha   90.00
_cell.angle_beta   90.00
_cell.angle_gamma   90.00
#
_symmetry.space_group_name_H-M   'P 1'
#
loop_
_entity.id
_entity.type
_entity.pdbx_description
1 polymer ?
#
loop_
_entity_poly.entity_id
_entity_poly.type
_entity_poly.pdbx_seq_one_letter_code
_entity_poly.pdbx_strand_id
1 'polypeptide(L)'
;DLTYSISGSEILISSSGVLTFVSAPDYETKTSYTATVTVSDGELQDIQDITVNITNVNDIAPAISSSATFSVEENQTAIGKVDATDEEGDDLTYSVSGSEISISGAGVLSFVSAPDYETKSTYSTTLTVSDGVNLTTQNITVSIVNVNDIAPVISSSATFSAAENQTAIGQVIASDDEGDDLTYSVSGSEISISTSGVLTFVSAPDYETKSTYTSTITVNDGVNSTAQNITVNVTNINDNSPVISSSATFSAAENQTSIGEVTATDGDGDD
;
A
#
# COMPACT_ATOMS: atom_id res chain seq x y z
N ASP A 1 38.76 32.50 -68.42
CA ASP A 1 37.70 32.35 -67.37
C ASP A 1 38.15 31.31 -66.38
N LEU A 2 37.95 31.57 -65.11
CA LEU A 2 38.23 30.60 -64.03
C LEU A 2 37.28 29.42 -64.06
N THR A 3 37.80 28.22 -63.88
CA THR A 3 37.10 26.96 -63.73
C THR A 3 37.37 26.40 -62.33
N TYR A 4 36.37 25.80 -61.72
CA TYR A 4 36.45 25.24 -60.37
C TYR A 4 36.18 23.74 -60.41
N SER A 5 36.94 22.99 -59.66
CA SER A 5 36.69 21.57 -59.43
C SER A 5 36.98 21.21 -57.98
N ILE A 6 36.39 20.15 -57.48
CA ILE A 6 36.57 19.64 -56.11
C ILE A 6 36.76 18.14 -56.10
N SER A 7 37.59 17.67 -55.18
CA SER A 7 37.81 16.24 -54.96
C SER A 7 36.71 15.64 -54.09
N GLY A 8 36.53 14.30 -54.22
CA GLY A 8 35.54 13.58 -53.39
C GLY A 8 34.13 13.62 -53.99
N SER A 9 33.19 13.09 -53.22
CA SER A 9 31.78 12.91 -53.64
C SER A 9 30.76 13.51 -52.67
N GLU A 10 31.21 14.15 -51.58
CA GLU A 10 30.33 14.64 -50.52
C GLU A 10 30.07 16.17 -50.65
N ILE A 11 30.99 16.92 -51.25
CA ILE A 11 30.90 18.36 -51.50
C ILE A 11 30.94 18.62 -52.99
N LEU A 12 30.10 19.51 -53.46
CA LEU A 12 30.07 20.01 -54.83
C LEU A 12 30.59 21.43 -54.87
N ILE A 13 31.15 21.81 -56.02
CA ILE A 13 31.48 23.20 -56.32
C ILE A 13 30.85 23.60 -57.66
N SER A 14 30.21 24.77 -57.69
CA SER A 14 29.60 25.31 -58.90
C SER A 14 30.66 25.96 -59.81
N SER A 15 30.28 26.28 -61.05
CA SER A 15 31.10 27.08 -61.97
C SER A 15 31.41 28.49 -61.47
N SER A 16 30.70 28.98 -60.44
CA SER A 16 30.95 30.25 -59.77
C SER A 16 31.70 30.12 -58.45
N GLY A 17 32.15 28.91 -58.07
CA GLY A 17 32.91 28.63 -56.83
C GLY A 17 32.07 28.43 -55.59
N VAL A 18 30.73 28.27 -55.69
CA VAL A 18 29.86 28.04 -54.53
C VAL A 18 29.96 26.57 -54.15
N LEU A 19 30.24 26.34 -52.84
CA LEU A 19 30.29 25.02 -52.25
C LEU A 19 28.91 24.61 -51.68
N THR A 20 28.52 23.37 -51.92
CA THR A 20 27.30 22.76 -51.35
C THR A 20 27.55 21.32 -50.98
N PHE A 21 26.92 20.82 -49.97
CA PHE A 21 26.86 19.37 -49.70
C PHE A 21 26.00 18.64 -50.72
N VAL A 22 26.33 17.41 -51.07
CA VAL A 22 25.47 16.51 -51.87
C VAL A 22 24.22 16.10 -51.07
N SER A 23 24.38 15.84 -49.74
CA SER A 23 23.32 15.62 -48.81
C SER A 23 23.55 16.48 -47.58
N ALA A 24 22.49 16.92 -46.91
CA ALA A 24 22.62 17.64 -45.65
C ALA A 24 23.47 16.85 -44.66
N PRO A 25 24.51 17.44 -44.04
CA PRO A 25 25.33 16.78 -43.05
C PRO A 25 24.54 16.57 -41.76
N ASP A 26 24.92 15.52 -41.04
CA ASP A 26 24.42 15.16 -39.71
C ASP A 26 25.67 15.11 -38.80
N TYR A 27 25.68 15.90 -37.73
CA TYR A 27 26.80 16.09 -36.82
C TYR A 27 27.15 14.80 -36.06
N GLU A 28 26.12 14.04 -35.63
CA GLU A 28 26.23 12.81 -34.86
C GLU A 28 26.88 11.70 -35.71
N THR A 29 26.65 11.75 -37.01
CA THR A 29 27.26 10.81 -37.95
C THR A 29 28.67 11.26 -38.38
N LYS A 30 28.87 12.58 -38.67
CA LYS A 30 30.17 13.07 -39.17
C LYS A 30 30.35 14.57 -38.88
N THR A 31 31.33 14.90 -38.03
CA THR A 31 31.58 16.26 -37.53
C THR A 31 32.41 17.14 -38.48
N SER A 32 33.08 16.56 -39.51
CA SER A 32 33.85 17.35 -40.46
C SER A 32 34.01 16.65 -41.82
N TYR A 33 34.13 17.45 -42.85
CA TYR A 33 34.33 17.05 -44.23
C TYR A 33 35.57 17.71 -44.78
N THR A 34 36.38 16.99 -45.54
CA THR A 34 37.59 17.52 -46.20
C THR A 34 37.51 17.31 -47.69
N ALA A 35 38.01 18.27 -48.46
CA ALA A 35 38.12 18.16 -49.91
C ALA A 35 39.26 19.05 -50.42
N THR A 36 39.71 18.76 -51.59
CA THR A 36 40.72 19.58 -52.30
C THR A 36 40.01 20.36 -53.42
N VAL A 37 40.07 21.69 -53.35
CA VAL A 37 39.56 22.59 -54.41
C VAL A 37 40.70 22.91 -55.37
N THR A 38 40.41 22.84 -56.64
CA THR A 38 41.33 23.24 -57.70
C THR A 38 40.67 24.34 -58.51
N VAL A 39 41.38 25.42 -58.73
CA VAL A 39 41.00 26.56 -59.62
C VAL A 39 41.92 26.67 -60.76
N SER A 40 41.46 26.82 -61.98
CA SER A 40 42.28 26.93 -63.17
C SER A 40 41.79 28.03 -64.12
N ASP A 41 42.71 28.78 -64.78
CA ASP A 41 42.42 29.75 -65.85
C ASP A 41 42.55 29.14 -67.29
N GLY A 42 42.85 27.81 -67.32
CA GLY A 42 43.05 27.04 -68.54
C GLY A 42 44.51 26.79 -68.88
N GLU A 43 45.48 27.51 -68.29
CA GLU A 43 46.93 27.33 -68.43
C GLU A 43 47.60 26.98 -67.08
N LEU A 44 47.22 27.66 -66.02
CA LEU A 44 47.76 27.51 -64.68
C LEU A 44 46.62 27.07 -63.72
N GLN A 45 47.04 26.47 -62.60
CA GLN A 45 46.05 26.07 -61.53
C GLN A 45 46.64 26.37 -60.18
N ASP A 46 45.72 26.57 -59.21
CA ASP A 46 46.02 26.60 -57.79
C ASP A 46 45.13 25.60 -57.04
N ILE A 47 45.67 25.01 -55.98
CA ILE A 47 45.06 23.89 -55.25
C ILE A 47 45.06 24.21 -53.78
N GLN A 48 43.86 24.06 -53.12
CA GLN A 48 43.72 24.25 -51.68
C GLN A 48 42.89 23.15 -51.06
N ASP A 49 43.41 22.56 -49.97
CA ASP A 49 42.65 21.67 -49.09
C ASP A 49 41.72 22.53 -48.23
N ILE A 50 40.47 22.12 -48.16
CA ILE A 50 39.43 22.76 -47.32
C ILE A 50 38.93 21.75 -46.31
N THR A 51 38.54 22.25 -45.12
CA THR A 51 37.83 21.52 -44.09
C THR A 51 36.53 22.27 -43.78
N VAL A 52 35.43 21.58 -43.84
CA VAL A 52 34.13 22.08 -43.40
C VAL A 52 33.78 21.39 -42.09
N ASN A 53 33.76 22.13 -40.98
CA ASN A 53 33.33 21.64 -39.71
C ASN A 53 31.83 21.82 -39.60
N ILE A 54 31.13 20.80 -39.14
CA ILE A 54 29.68 20.84 -38.85
C ILE A 54 29.52 21.34 -37.43
N THR A 55 28.55 22.19 -37.22
CA THR A 55 28.16 22.66 -35.91
C THR A 55 26.96 21.84 -35.44
N ASN A 56 27.00 21.37 -34.19
CA ASN A 56 25.90 20.65 -33.59
C ASN A 56 24.64 21.55 -33.50
N VAL A 57 23.50 20.95 -33.75
CA VAL A 57 22.17 21.53 -33.58
C VAL A 57 21.37 20.54 -32.76
N ASN A 58 20.78 20.95 -31.65
CA ASN A 58 19.96 20.08 -30.82
C ASN A 58 18.70 19.67 -31.61
N ASP A 59 18.73 18.50 -32.26
CA ASP A 59 17.64 17.99 -33.10
C ASP A 59 17.22 16.54 -32.75
N ILE A 60 17.91 15.89 -31.80
CA ILE A 60 17.59 14.56 -31.28
C ILE A 60 16.88 14.69 -29.92
N ALA A 61 15.74 14.02 -29.77
CA ALA A 61 15.01 14.02 -28.50
C ALA A 61 15.64 13.06 -27.46
N PRO A 62 15.55 13.40 -26.17
CA PRO A 62 16.05 12.53 -25.10
C PRO A 62 15.48 11.11 -25.13
N ALA A 63 16.27 10.11 -24.79
CA ALA A 63 15.86 8.72 -24.67
C ALA A 63 15.70 8.31 -23.20
N ILE A 64 14.50 7.85 -22.81
CA ILE A 64 14.19 7.33 -21.47
C ILE A 64 14.54 5.83 -21.46
N SER A 65 15.43 5.39 -20.56
CA SER A 65 15.90 4.01 -20.46
C SER A 65 15.33 3.26 -19.24
N SER A 66 14.75 3.97 -18.27
CA SER A 66 14.18 3.37 -17.07
C SER A 66 12.83 2.69 -17.31
N SER A 67 12.42 1.83 -16.35
CA SER A 67 11.12 1.19 -16.37
C SER A 67 9.98 2.19 -16.32
N ALA A 68 8.87 1.85 -16.98
CA ALA A 68 7.60 2.56 -16.89
C ALA A 68 6.76 2.13 -15.66
N THR A 69 7.20 1.11 -14.93
CA THR A 69 6.49 0.56 -13.77
C THR A 69 7.38 0.48 -12.55
N PHE A 70 6.83 0.87 -11.40
CA PHE A 70 7.46 0.79 -10.09
C PHE A 70 6.53 0.06 -9.14
N SER A 71 7.11 -0.58 -8.11
CA SER A 71 6.37 -1.22 -7.02
C SER A 71 7.03 -0.81 -5.72
N VAL A 72 6.27 -0.24 -4.79
CA VAL A 72 6.75 0.28 -3.50
C VAL A 72 5.75 -0.07 -2.41
N GLU A 73 6.24 -0.29 -1.21
CA GLU A 73 5.39 -0.45 -0.02
C GLU A 73 4.71 0.88 0.30
N GLU A 74 3.54 0.82 0.87
CA GLU A 74 2.87 1.99 1.40
C GLU A 74 3.65 2.66 2.55
N ASN A 75 3.11 3.76 3.07
CA ASN A 75 3.69 4.51 4.19
C ASN A 75 5.06 5.14 3.93
N GLN A 76 5.58 5.07 2.70
CA GLN A 76 6.84 5.72 2.32
C GLN A 76 6.66 6.59 1.07
N THR A 77 7.49 7.63 0.97
CA THR A 77 7.41 8.58 -0.15
C THR A 77 8.36 8.25 -1.30
N ALA A 78 9.38 7.44 -1.10
CA ALA A 78 10.37 7.12 -2.12
C ALA A 78 9.77 6.16 -3.17
N ILE A 79 9.86 6.50 -4.46
CA ILE A 79 9.40 5.64 -5.56
C ILE A 79 10.60 4.99 -6.27
N GLY A 80 11.52 5.80 -6.75
CA GLY A 80 12.67 5.33 -7.51
C GLY A 80 13.30 6.43 -8.34
N LYS A 81 14.13 6.03 -9.31
CA LYS A 81 14.81 6.97 -10.20
C LYS A 81 14.49 6.66 -11.65
N VAL A 82 14.30 7.71 -12.42
CA VAL A 82 14.24 7.68 -13.88
C VAL A 82 15.63 7.98 -14.44
N ASP A 83 16.07 7.16 -15.37
CA ASP A 83 17.30 7.38 -16.13
C ASP A 83 16.93 7.72 -17.59
N ALA A 84 17.54 8.79 -18.09
CA ALA A 84 17.42 9.22 -19.47
C ALA A 84 18.80 9.72 -19.96
N THR A 85 19.00 9.67 -21.25
CA THR A 85 20.23 10.14 -21.93
C THR A 85 19.84 10.97 -23.14
N ASP A 86 20.71 11.88 -23.48
CA ASP A 86 20.69 12.64 -24.73
C ASP A 86 21.94 12.28 -25.55
N GLU A 87 21.76 12.04 -26.85
CA GLU A 87 22.86 11.63 -27.74
C GLU A 87 23.77 12.82 -28.07
N GLU A 88 23.24 14.02 -28.04
CA GLU A 88 23.95 15.27 -28.27
C GLU A 88 24.68 15.77 -27.02
N GLY A 89 24.29 15.22 -25.85
CA GLY A 89 24.88 15.52 -24.55
C GLY A 89 24.31 16.76 -23.90
N ASP A 90 23.09 17.14 -24.28
CA ASP A 90 22.37 18.29 -23.73
C ASP A 90 21.89 18.03 -22.29
N ASP A 91 21.75 19.11 -21.53
CA ASP A 91 21.27 19.06 -20.14
C ASP A 91 19.79 18.70 -20.09
N LEU A 92 19.45 17.62 -19.38
CA LEU A 92 18.08 17.12 -19.27
C LEU A 92 17.33 17.74 -18.11
N THR A 93 16.08 18.08 -18.37
CA THR A 93 15.10 18.51 -17.37
C THR A 93 13.95 17.51 -17.27
N TYR A 94 13.44 17.29 -16.05
CA TYR A 94 12.42 16.31 -15.75
C TYR A 94 11.19 16.97 -15.17
N SER A 95 10.01 16.54 -15.60
CA SER A 95 8.73 16.93 -15.01
C SER A 95 7.72 15.79 -15.04
N VAL A 96 6.74 15.81 -14.16
CA VAL A 96 5.63 14.85 -14.11
C VAL A 96 4.29 15.58 -14.08
N SER A 97 3.26 14.93 -14.62
CA SER A 97 1.89 15.44 -14.58
C SER A 97 1.21 15.15 -13.24
N GLY A 98 0.20 15.94 -12.89
CA GLY A 98 -0.58 15.76 -11.66
C GLY A 98 0.10 16.33 -10.41
N SER A 99 -0.41 15.98 -9.23
CA SER A 99 0.02 16.54 -7.94
C SER A 99 0.37 15.49 -6.89
N GLU A 100 0.21 14.19 -7.19
CA GLU A 100 0.43 13.11 -6.22
C GLU A 100 1.89 12.62 -6.22
N ILE A 101 2.55 12.71 -7.39
CA ILE A 101 3.95 12.32 -7.59
C ILE A 101 4.74 13.56 -7.98
N SER A 102 5.95 13.67 -7.48
CA SER A 102 6.94 14.69 -7.80
C SER A 102 8.21 14.06 -8.37
N ILE A 103 8.97 14.84 -9.15
CA ILE A 103 10.29 14.44 -9.65
C ILE A 103 11.30 15.53 -9.38
N SER A 104 12.52 15.15 -8.98
CA SER A 104 13.63 16.08 -8.81
C SER A 104 14.35 16.32 -10.12
N GLY A 105 15.18 17.38 -10.19
CA GLY A 105 16.07 17.64 -11.32
C GLY A 105 17.11 16.52 -11.60
N ALA A 106 17.29 15.58 -10.67
CA ALA A 106 18.14 14.39 -10.84
C ALA A 106 17.36 13.14 -11.27
N GLY A 107 16.07 13.27 -11.62
CA GLY A 107 15.23 12.16 -12.06
C GLY A 107 14.66 11.31 -10.91
N VAL A 108 14.75 11.73 -9.64
CA VAL A 108 14.22 10.96 -8.50
C VAL A 108 12.73 11.23 -8.35
N LEU A 109 11.93 10.16 -8.45
CA LEU A 109 10.49 10.14 -8.23
C LEU A 109 10.16 9.96 -6.75
N SER A 110 9.20 10.72 -6.27
CA SER A 110 8.70 10.63 -4.89
C SER A 110 7.20 10.94 -4.85
N PHE A 111 6.46 10.29 -3.94
CA PHE A 111 5.12 10.73 -3.59
C PHE A 111 5.17 12.05 -2.83
N VAL A 112 4.19 12.92 -3.05
CA VAL A 112 4.01 14.17 -2.31
C VAL A 112 3.52 13.89 -0.88
N SER A 113 2.69 12.85 -0.71
CA SER A 113 2.28 12.28 0.57
C SER A 113 2.44 10.76 0.49
N ALA A 114 2.82 10.12 1.59
CA ALA A 114 2.93 8.67 1.64
C ALA A 114 1.58 8.03 1.23
N PRO A 115 1.59 7.03 0.34
CA PRO A 115 0.39 6.32 -0.05
C PRO A 115 -0.09 5.41 1.08
N ASP A 116 -1.39 5.13 1.08
CA ASP A 116 -2.12 4.19 1.90
C ASP A 116 -2.81 3.22 0.92
N TYR A 117 -2.51 1.93 1.04
CA TYR A 117 -2.96 0.89 0.10
C TYR A 117 -4.48 0.71 0.13
N GLU A 118 -5.10 0.76 1.31
CA GLU A 118 -6.54 0.60 1.51
C GLU A 118 -7.31 1.76 0.89
N THR A 119 -6.68 2.94 0.80
CA THR A 119 -7.26 4.11 0.13
C THR A 119 -7.00 4.08 -1.37
N LYS A 120 -5.77 3.77 -1.79
CA LYS A 120 -5.40 3.79 -3.22
C LYS A 120 -4.16 2.94 -3.51
N SER A 121 -4.35 1.81 -4.18
CA SER A 121 -3.31 0.82 -4.48
C SER A 121 -2.51 1.09 -5.78
N THR A 122 -2.87 2.10 -6.58
CA THR A 122 -2.19 2.38 -7.86
C THR A 122 -2.19 3.86 -8.19
N TYR A 123 -1.04 4.36 -8.60
CA TYR A 123 -0.83 5.75 -9.02
C TYR A 123 -0.28 5.78 -10.44
N SER A 124 -0.63 6.81 -11.20
CA SER A 124 -0.11 7.00 -12.55
C SER A 124 0.22 8.48 -12.80
N THR A 125 1.27 8.72 -13.58
CA THR A 125 1.67 10.05 -14.02
C THR A 125 2.31 9.96 -15.40
N THR A 126 2.33 11.07 -16.14
CA THR A 126 3.11 11.19 -17.36
C THR A 126 4.42 11.90 -17.04
N LEU A 127 5.52 11.19 -17.21
CA LEU A 127 6.87 11.75 -17.18
C LEU A 127 7.14 12.49 -18.50
N THR A 128 7.74 13.67 -18.42
CA THR A 128 8.32 14.40 -19.54
C THR A 128 9.78 14.68 -19.26
N VAL A 129 10.64 14.32 -20.20
CA VAL A 129 12.07 14.65 -20.22
C VAL A 129 12.33 15.58 -21.40
N SER A 130 13.01 16.68 -21.17
CA SER A 130 13.35 17.66 -22.20
C SER A 130 14.81 18.07 -22.13
N ASP A 131 15.42 18.25 -23.30
CA ASP A 131 16.77 18.81 -23.53
C ASP A 131 16.75 20.36 -23.73
N GLY A 132 15.58 20.99 -23.61
CA GLY A 132 15.36 22.41 -23.83
C GLY A 132 14.79 22.76 -25.21
N VAL A 133 14.87 21.86 -26.21
CA VAL A 133 14.31 22.01 -27.56
C VAL A 133 13.30 20.91 -27.84
N ASN A 134 13.70 19.66 -27.63
CA ASN A 134 12.91 18.45 -27.85
C ASN A 134 12.41 17.87 -26.53
N LEU A 135 11.43 16.96 -26.59
CA LEU A 135 10.92 16.28 -25.42
C LEU A 135 10.51 14.85 -25.73
N THR A 136 10.63 13.98 -24.72
CA THR A 136 10.13 12.61 -24.73
C THR A 136 9.23 12.38 -23.52
N THR A 137 8.11 11.68 -23.72
CA THR A 137 7.16 11.37 -22.65
C THR A 137 7.02 9.88 -22.44
N GLN A 138 6.78 9.48 -21.18
CA GLN A 138 6.50 8.10 -20.79
C GLN A 138 5.42 8.09 -19.70
N ASN A 139 4.42 7.21 -19.84
CA ASN A 139 3.47 6.96 -18.74
C ASN A 139 4.12 6.08 -17.69
N ILE A 140 4.13 6.57 -16.45
CA ILE A 140 4.64 5.86 -15.28
C ILE A 140 3.45 5.33 -14.48
N THR A 141 3.53 4.07 -14.08
CA THR A 141 2.58 3.44 -13.15
C THR A 141 3.32 2.97 -11.90
N VAL A 142 2.81 3.32 -10.73
CA VAL A 142 3.34 2.89 -9.43
C VAL A 142 2.27 2.05 -8.73
N SER A 143 2.58 0.79 -8.48
CA SER A 143 1.76 -0.14 -7.69
C SER A 143 2.20 -0.09 -6.24
N ILE A 144 1.23 0.06 -5.33
CA ILE A 144 1.49 0.02 -3.89
C ILE A 144 1.39 -1.43 -3.41
N VAL A 145 2.30 -1.82 -2.56
CA VAL A 145 2.32 -3.12 -1.88
C VAL A 145 1.77 -2.90 -0.48
N ASN A 146 0.77 -3.70 -0.13
CA ASN A 146 0.14 -3.70 1.18
C ASN A 146 1.15 -4.07 2.29
N VAL A 147 1.05 -3.41 3.42
CA VAL A 147 1.81 -3.68 4.66
C VAL A 147 0.77 -3.84 5.76
N ASN A 148 0.77 -4.94 6.48
CA ASN A 148 -0.15 -5.15 7.61
C ASN A 148 0.12 -4.10 8.70
N ASP A 149 -0.59 -2.99 8.68
CA ASP A 149 -0.44 -1.85 9.60
C ASP A 149 -1.77 -1.43 10.28
N ILE A 150 -2.90 -2.02 9.89
CA ILE A 150 -4.22 -1.79 10.49
C ILE A 150 -4.54 -2.92 11.48
N ALA A 151 -4.95 -2.57 12.69
CA ALA A 151 -5.32 -3.57 13.70
C ALA A 151 -6.76 -4.09 13.48
N PRO A 152 -7.04 -5.37 13.80
CA PRO A 152 -8.38 -5.96 13.69
C PRO A 152 -9.44 -5.19 14.45
N VAL A 153 -10.65 -5.17 13.93
CA VAL A 153 -11.82 -4.54 14.56
C VAL A 153 -12.78 -5.59 15.11
N ILE A 154 -13.03 -5.57 16.44
CA ILE A 154 -14.04 -6.42 17.07
C ILE A 154 -15.40 -5.73 16.96
N SER A 155 -16.34 -6.35 16.25
CA SER A 155 -17.69 -5.81 16.00
C SER A 155 -18.78 -6.44 16.88
N SER A 156 -18.49 -7.55 17.57
CA SER A 156 -19.42 -8.20 18.50
C SER A 156 -19.61 -7.40 19.78
N SER A 157 -20.74 -7.68 20.49
CA SER A 157 -21.03 -7.08 21.81
C SER A 157 -19.94 -7.43 22.82
N ALA A 158 -19.67 -6.50 23.72
CA ALA A 158 -18.87 -6.73 24.92
C ALA A 158 -19.65 -7.48 26.04
N THR A 159 -20.96 -7.66 25.88
CA THR A 159 -21.81 -8.32 26.87
C THR A 159 -22.51 -9.51 26.23
N PHE A 160 -22.41 -10.66 26.87
CA PHE A 160 -23.06 -11.92 26.50
C PHE A 160 -23.98 -12.36 27.63
N SER A 161 -24.98 -13.20 27.31
CA SER A 161 -25.84 -13.86 28.26
C SER A 161 -25.89 -15.34 27.94
N ALA A 162 -25.78 -16.18 28.96
CA ALA A 162 -25.82 -17.63 28.82
C ALA A 162 -26.59 -18.23 29.99
N ALA A 163 -27.36 -19.27 29.75
CA ALA A 163 -28.04 -19.97 30.84
C ALA A 163 -26.99 -20.80 31.63
N GLU A 164 -27.26 -20.98 32.94
CA GLU A 164 -26.48 -21.92 33.71
C GLU A 164 -26.66 -23.36 33.21
N ASN A 165 -25.85 -24.28 33.74
CA ASN A 165 -25.82 -25.71 33.36
C ASN A 165 -25.44 -26.02 31.90
N GLN A 166 -25.05 -25.02 31.12
CA GLN A 166 -24.53 -25.22 29.75
C GLN A 166 -23.24 -24.43 29.56
N THR A 167 -22.46 -24.89 28.57
CA THR A 167 -21.16 -24.29 28.30
C THR A 167 -21.17 -23.26 27.18
N ALA A 168 -22.21 -23.21 26.33
CA ALA A 168 -22.28 -22.27 25.21
C ALA A 168 -22.48 -20.84 25.68
N ILE A 169 -21.67 -19.89 25.18
CA ILE A 169 -21.78 -18.46 25.49
C ILE A 169 -22.23 -17.68 24.24
N GLY A 170 -21.47 -17.78 23.15
CA GLY A 170 -21.72 -17.02 21.91
C GLY A 170 -20.51 -16.99 21.01
N GLN A 171 -20.42 -15.95 20.15
CA GLN A 171 -19.33 -15.81 19.23
C GLN A 171 -18.81 -14.36 19.20
N VAL A 172 -17.50 -14.20 19.24
CA VAL A 172 -16.81 -12.95 18.92
C VAL A 172 -16.71 -12.84 17.40
N ILE A 173 -17.12 -11.69 16.87
CA ILE A 173 -17.02 -11.34 15.46
C ILE A 173 -15.99 -10.23 15.33
N ALA A 174 -15.02 -10.44 14.48
CA ALA A 174 -14.01 -9.45 14.14
C ALA A 174 -13.72 -9.47 12.63
N SER A 175 -13.22 -8.37 12.11
CA SER A 175 -12.76 -8.21 10.73
C SER A 175 -11.45 -7.45 10.72
N ASP A 176 -10.71 -7.64 9.65
CA ASP A 176 -9.52 -6.91 9.31
C ASP A 176 -9.71 -6.27 7.93
N ASP A 177 -9.35 -4.98 7.77
CA ASP A 177 -9.57 -4.25 6.53
C ASP A 177 -8.52 -4.62 5.46
N GLU A 178 -7.38 -5.16 5.89
CA GLU A 178 -6.31 -5.66 5.01
C GLU A 178 -6.59 -7.10 4.55
N GLY A 179 -7.53 -7.78 5.24
CA GLY A 179 -7.96 -9.14 4.93
C GLY A 179 -7.06 -10.22 5.51
N ASP A 180 -6.29 -9.91 6.56
CA ASP A 180 -5.39 -10.84 7.21
C ASP A 180 -6.12 -11.91 8.03
N ASP A 181 -5.45 -13.06 8.21
CA ASP A 181 -5.96 -14.18 8.98
C ASP A 181 -6.00 -13.85 10.48
N LEU A 182 -7.19 -13.88 11.08
CA LEU A 182 -7.39 -13.55 12.48
C LEU A 182 -7.20 -14.74 13.41
N THR A 183 -6.49 -14.50 14.52
CA THR A 183 -6.36 -15.43 15.64
C THR A 183 -7.01 -14.86 16.89
N TYR A 184 -7.61 -15.73 17.71
CA TYR A 184 -8.38 -15.35 18.89
C TYR A 184 -7.75 -15.95 20.15
N SER A 185 -7.73 -15.17 21.21
CA SER A 185 -7.33 -15.61 22.54
C SER A 185 -8.23 -14.99 23.62
N VAL A 186 -8.29 -15.64 24.78
CA VAL A 186 -9.07 -15.18 25.93
C VAL A 186 -8.24 -15.28 27.20
N SER A 187 -8.34 -14.29 28.07
CA SER A 187 -7.66 -14.28 29.36
C SER A 187 -8.38 -15.14 30.40
N GLY A 188 -7.64 -15.65 31.39
CA GLY A 188 -8.21 -16.46 32.49
C GLY A 188 -8.36 -17.93 32.11
N SER A 189 -9.09 -18.69 32.95
CA SER A 189 -9.26 -20.12 32.81
C SER A 189 -10.70 -20.62 32.86
N GLU A 190 -11.67 -19.69 33.00
CA GLU A 190 -13.09 -20.04 33.16
C GLU A 190 -13.83 -20.04 31.82
N ILE A 191 -13.33 -19.25 30.83
CA ILE A 191 -13.87 -19.14 29.49
C ILE A 191 -12.80 -19.59 28.51
N SER A 192 -13.19 -20.26 27.44
CA SER A 192 -12.35 -20.62 26.32
C SER A 192 -12.90 -20.02 25.02
N ILE A 193 -12.02 -19.82 24.03
CA ILE A 193 -12.37 -19.33 22.70
C ILE A 193 -11.75 -20.24 21.64
N SER A 194 -12.51 -20.55 20.60
CA SER A 194 -12.03 -21.33 19.47
C SER A 194 -11.31 -20.45 18.45
N THR A 195 -10.64 -21.07 17.47
CA THR A 195 -10.02 -20.37 16.32
C THR A 195 -11.02 -19.64 15.43
N SER A 196 -12.31 -19.93 15.55
CA SER A 196 -13.40 -19.24 14.84
C SER A 196 -14.13 -18.21 15.72
N GLY A 197 -13.61 -17.88 16.91
CA GLY A 197 -14.21 -16.88 17.80
C GLY A 197 -15.36 -17.41 18.68
N VAL A 198 -15.65 -18.72 18.71
CA VAL A 198 -16.72 -19.27 19.53
C VAL A 198 -16.28 -19.32 21.00
N LEU A 199 -17.07 -18.67 21.85
CA LEU A 199 -16.88 -18.63 23.32
C LEU A 199 -17.64 -19.75 23.99
N THR A 200 -16.96 -20.42 24.93
CA THR A 200 -17.57 -21.44 25.80
C THR A 200 -17.05 -21.33 27.23
N PHE A 201 -17.85 -21.65 28.21
CA PHE A 201 -17.33 -21.93 29.56
C PHE A 201 -16.50 -23.22 29.56
N VAL A 202 -15.42 -23.24 30.32
CA VAL A 202 -14.61 -24.43 30.54
C VAL A 202 -15.37 -25.47 31.37
N SER A 203 -16.19 -25.00 32.32
CA SER A 203 -17.15 -25.82 33.10
C SER A 203 -18.48 -25.09 33.12
N ALA A 204 -19.60 -25.80 33.03
CA ALA A 204 -20.93 -25.19 33.09
C ALA A 204 -21.05 -24.34 34.37
N PRO A 205 -21.54 -23.10 34.28
CA PRO A 205 -21.73 -22.23 35.42
C PRO A 205 -22.92 -22.68 36.25
N ASP A 206 -22.92 -22.31 37.53
CA ASP A 206 -24.00 -22.40 38.49
C ASP A 206 -24.27 -20.98 38.94
N TYR A 207 -25.49 -20.51 38.70
CA TYR A 207 -25.91 -19.12 38.96
C TYR A 207 -25.82 -18.73 40.43
N GLU A 208 -26.22 -19.66 41.36
CA GLU A 208 -26.21 -19.44 42.80
C GLU A 208 -24.78 -19.33 43.34
N THR A 209 -23.81 -19.92 42.61
CA THR A 209 -22.39 -19.82 42.97
C THR A 209 -21.74 -18.59 42.34
N LYS A 210 -22.01 -18.33 41.05
CA LYS A 210 -21.43 -17.20 40.33
C LYS A 210 -22.23 -16.79 39.12
N SER A 211 -22.91 -15.64 39.21
CA SER A 211 -23.82 -15.12 38.17
C SER A 211 -23.15 -14.24 37.10
N THR A 212 -21.84 -13.91 37.23
CA THR A 212 -21.13 -13.02 36.29
C THR A 212 -19.70 -13.44 36.11
N TYR A 213 -19.26 -13.52 34.86
CA TYR A 213 -17.90 -13.80 34.44
C TYR A 213 -17.34 -12.67 33.59
N THR A 214 -16.08 -12.31 33.81
CA THR A 214 -15.38 -11.28 33.02
C THR A 214 -14.08 -11.84 32.45
N SER A 215 -13.75 -11.42 31.25
CA SER A 215 -12.52 -11.84 30.59
C SER A 215 -12.10 -10.80 29.57
N THR A 216 -10.86 -10.87 29.10
CA THR A 216 -10.37 -10.05 27.99
C THR A 216 -10.18 -10.94 26.76
N ILE A 217 -10.84 -10.61 25.67
CA ILE A 217 -10.60 -11.20 24.35
C ILE A 217 -9.50 -10.39 23.67
N THR A 218 -8.56 -11.08 23.03
CA THR A 218 -7.58 -10.45 22.13
C THR A 218 -7.70 -11.11 20.77
N VAL A 219 -7.84 -10.29 19.74
CA VAL A 219 -7.81 -10.68 18.31
C VAL A 219 -6.54 -10.14 17.71
N ASN A 220 -5.82 -10.95 16.96
CA ASN A 220 -4.52 -10.64 16.39
C ASN A 220 -4.48 -11.09 14.92
N ASP A 221 -3.92 -10.24 14.02
CA ASP A 221 -3.76 -10.43 12.59
C ASP A 221 -2.38 -10.97 12.18
N GLY A 222 -1.52 -11.22 13.17
CA GLY A 222 -0.12 -11.64 12.96
C GLY A 222 0.90 -10.53 13.26
N VAL A 223 0.52 -9.26 13.17
CA VAL A 223 1.35 -8.07 13.46
C VAL A 223 0.72 -7.22 14.57
N ASN A 224 -0.54 -6.86 14.40
CA ASN A 224 -1.30 -5.99 15.28
C ASN A 224 -2.31 -6.77 16.12
N SER A 225 -2.86 -6.16 17.15
CA SER A 225 -3.88 -6.79 17.97
C SER A 225 -4.85 -5.79 18.59
N THR A 226 -6.12 -6.20 18.70
CA THR A 226 -7.17 -5.48 19.40
C THR A 226 -7.70 -6.30 20.56
N ALA A 227 -7.88 -5.66 21.72
CA ALA A 227 -8.40 -6.28 22.93
C ALA A 227 -9.74 -5.67 23.33
N GLN A 228 -10.68 -6.52 23.80
CA GLN A 228 -11.97 -6.13 24.32
C GLN A 228 -12.27 -6.86 25.62
N ASN A 229 -12.64 -6.14 26.68
CA ASN A 229 -13.16 -6.73 27.90
C ASN A 229 -14.59 -7.18 27.66
N ILE A 230 -14.90 -8.41 28.00
CA ILE A 230 -16.25 -8.97 27.92
C ILE A 230 -16.81 -9.28 29.29
N THR A 231 -18.13 -9.22 29.40
CA THR A 231 -18.92 -9.68 30.56
C THR A 231 -19.92 -10.72 30.08
N VAL A 232 -19.96 -11.86 30.75
CA VAL A 232 -20.95 -12.90 30.51
C VAL A 232 -21.86 -12.95 31.74
N ASN A 233 -23.13 -12.62 31.55
CA ASN A 233 -24.15 -12.75 32.58
C ASN A 233 -24.79 -14.14 32.49
N VAL A 234 -24.78 -14.88 33.57
CA VAL A 234 -25.46 -16.16 33.68
C VAL A 234 -26.94 -15.90 34.01
N THR A 235 -27.83 -16.57 33.34
CA THR A 235 -29.28 -16.52 33.64
C THR A 235 -29.67 -17.72 34.48
N ASN A 236 -30.41 -17.45 35.56
CA ASN A 236 -30.92 -18.45 36.48
C ASN A 236 -31.92 -19.39 35.82
N ILE A 237 -31.86 -20.66 36.16
CA ILE A 237 -32.81 -21.71 35.82
C ILE A 237 -33.30 -22.32 37.16
N ASN A 238 -34.60 -22.48 37.33
CA ASN A 238 -35.15 -23.16 38.53
C ASN A 238 -34.72 -24.65 38.49
N ASP A 239 -33.62 -24.98 39.16
CA ASP A 239 -33.03 -26.33 39.24
C ASP A 239 -32.74 -26.76 40.66
N ASN A 240 -32.92 -25.89 41.65
CA ASN A 240 -32.78 -26.21 43.08
C ASN A 240 -34.17 -26.51 43.68
N SER A 241 -34.23 -27.54 44.52
CA SER A 241 -35.46 -27.89 45.27
C SER A 241 -35.56 -27.09 46.57
N PRO A 242 -36.76 -26.61 46.94
CA PRO A 242 -36.93 -25.87 48.19
C PRO A 242 -36.51 -26.73 49.40
N VAL A 243 -35.88 -26.08 50.36
CA VAL A 243 -35.41 -26.69 51.61
C VAL A 243 -36.16 -26.15 52.79
N ILE A 244 -36.85 -27.01 53.55
CA ILE A 244 -37.51 -26.63 54.79
C ILE A 244 -36.47 -26.23 55.85
N SER A 245 -36.49 -24.97 56.26
CA SER A 245 -35.56 -24.37 57.23
C SER A 245 -36.13 -24.36 58.67
N SER A 246 -37.42 -24.62 58.85
CA SER A 246 -38.04 -24.70 60.17
C SER A 246 -37.74 -26.03 60.91
N SER A 247 -37.91 -26.02 62.20
CA SER A 247 -37.76 -27.24 63.05
C SER A 247 -38.70 -28.35 62.62
N ALA A 248 -38.23 -29.59 62.62
CA ALA A 248 -39.05 -30.78 62.39
C ALA A 248 -39.97 -31.09 63.54
N THR A 249 -39.84 -30.42 64.72
CA THR A 249 -40.67 -30.63 65.90
C THR A 249 -41.29 -29.30 66.36
N PHE A 250 -42.57 -29.30 66.55
CA PHE A 250 -43.32 -28.18 67.08
C PHE A 250 -43.95 -28.56 68.48
N SER A 251 -44.17 -27.57 69.28
CA SER A 251 -44.86 -27.76 70.57
C SER A 251 -46.05 -26.80 70.66
N ALA A 252 -47.21 -27.30 71.00
CA ALA A 252 -48.41 -26.48 71.21
C ALA A 252 -48.96 -26.76 72.61
N ALA A 253 -49.51 -25.70 73.21
CA ALA A 253 -50.21 -25.88 74.48
C ALA A 253 -51.62 -26.47 74.23
N GLU A 254 -52.13 -27.24 75.19
CA GLU A 254 -53.49 -27.72 75.10
C GLU A 254 -54.52 -26.55 75.05
N ASN A 255 -55.58 -26.77 74.35
CA ASN A 255 -56.65 -25.75 74.14
C ASN A 255 -56.18 -24.61 73.18
N GLN A 256 -55.10 -24.75 72.44
CA GLN A 256 -54.70 -23.85 71.41
C GLN A 256 -54.83 -24.50 70.02
N THR A 257 -55.16 -23.73 69.03
CA THR A 257 -55.27 -24.20 67.63
C THR A 257 -54.00 -23.90 66.78
N SER A 258 -53.18 -22.95 67.23
CA SER A 258 -51.93 -22.61 66.57
C SER A 258 -50.79 -23.55 66.99
N ILE A 259 -50.09 -24.16 66.08
CA ILE A 259 -48.99 -25.07 66.32
C ILE A 259 -47.66 -24.32 66.08
N GLY A 260 -47.54 -23.59 64.98
CA GLY A 260 -46.34 -22.91 64.54
C GLY A 260 -46.33 -22.68 63.01
N GLU A 261 -45.21 -22.23 62.47
CA GLU A 261 -45.04 -21.92 61.05
C GLU A 261 -43.93 -22.82 60.48
N VAL A 262 -44.20 -23.38 59.31
CA VAL A 262 -43.15 -24.03 58.49
C VAL A 262 -42.53 -23.00 57.56
N THR A 263 -41.23 -22.82 57.64
CA THR A 263 -40.46 -21.96 56.74
C THR A 263 -39.61 -22.79 55.82
N ALA A 264 -39.50 -22.38 54.58
CA ALA A 264 -38.63 -22.97 53.56
C ALA A 264 -37.86 -21.86 52.86
N THR A 265 -36.76 -22.25 52.23
CA THR A 265 -35.99 -21.37 51.34
C THR A 265 -35.68 -22.16 50.06
N ASP A 266 -35.69 -21.44 48.95
CA ASP A 266 -35.30 -21.96 47.65
C ASP A 266 -33.98 -21.30 47.18
N GLY A 267 -33.07 -22.09 46.57
CA GLY A 267 -31.79 -21.63 46.12
C GLY A 267 -31.90 -20.67 44.91
N ASP A 268 -32.88 -20.93 44.04
CA ASP A 268 -33.15 -20.14 42.85
C ASP A 268 -33.85 -18.82 43.17
N GLY A 269 -34.32 -18.67 44.41
CA GLY A 269 -35.05 -17.49 44.90
C GLY A 269 -36.53 -17.45 44.49
N ASP A 270 -37.06 -18.62 44.11
CA ASP A 270 -38.50 -18.77 43.81
C ASP A 270 -39.32 -18.80 45.09
N ASP A 271 -40.49 -18.11 45.06
CA ASP A 271 -41.44 -18.00 46.19
C ASP A 271 -42.45 -19.17 46.23
#